data_22c220f98a9b240002253a9401ffdf27
#
_entry.id   22c220f98a9b240002253a9401ffdf27
#
_cell.length_a   1.000
_cell.length_b   1.000
_cell.length_c   1.000
_cell.angle_alpha   90.00
_cell.angle_beta   90.00
_cell.angle_gamma   90.00
#
_symmetry.space_group_name_H-M   'P 1'
#
loop_
_entity.id
_entity.type
_entity.pdbx_description
1 polymer ?
#
loop_
_entity_poly.entity_id
_entity_poly.type
_entity_poly.pdbx_seq_one_letter_code
_entity_poly.pdbx_strand_id
1 'polypeptide(L)'
;MSSTDRPVVRRDFTEKTHATSYPFISPLAQDLSGRRVLITGAAWEDGVGYATATAFARAGASAIAVMDLRGISDDLVSQLKAAAIEAGRPECQVVSGRVDISQWESVAAFKETVSEAFGHRLDVLVNNAAHQEPYSSILDADPDVYWKTWEVNVHGLFNMTRAFLPMLIDTRAKHDGLGIMINVASSGALSVRKGGASYRTSKLAVLRWTEALNLEHGGDGLLAFCVNPGAIKTHLTINEPEEVRNMLPHKPEIAGDTIAWLAAKRREWMGGRYISCPWDMEEVLGRKDEIVEGDKLKLNMHF
;
A
#
# COMPACT_ATOMS: atom_id res chain seq x y z
N MET A 1 34.13 10.10 20.73
CA MET A 1 33.60 11.07 19.77
C MET A 1 32.07 11.08 19.97
N SER A 2 31.54 12.20 20.37
CA SER A 2 30.13 12.39 20.74
C SER A 2 29.23 12.27 19.51
N SER A 3 28.08 11.60 19.67
CA SER A 3 27.13 11.22 18.61
C SER A 3 26.24 12.37 18.13
N THR A 4 26.62 13.62 18.30
CA THR A 4 25.72 14.78 18.23
C THR A 4 25.76 15.59 16.93
N ASP A 5 26.61 15.25 15.96
CA ASP A 5 26.80 16.07 14.74
C ASP A 5 26.52 15.36 13.42
N ARG A 6 25.56 14.43 13.38
CA ARG A 6 25.02 14.05 12.08
C ARG A 6 23.95 15.07 11.69
N PRO A 7 24.04 15.69 10.50
CA PRO A 7 22.98 16.57 10.03
C PRO A 7 21.66 15.82 10.10
N VAL A 8 20.65 16.45 10.68
CA VAL A 8 19.28 15.93 10.68
C VAL A 8 18.88 15.81 9.22
N VAL A 9 19.00 14.60 8.67
CA VAL A 9 18.48 14.30 7.33
C VAL A 9 16.99 14.60 7.41
N ARG A 10 16.53 15.63 6.72
CA ARG A 10 15.10 15.93 6.57
C ARG A 10 14.44 14.65 6.06
N ARG A 11 13.59 14.06 6.89
CA ARG A 11 12.91 12.79 6.56
C ARG A 11 11.71 13.01 5.65
N ASP A 12 11.24 14.27 5.58
CA ASP A 12 10.06 14.64 4.80
C ASP A 12 10.49 15.42 3.57
N PHE A 13 9.91 15.05 2.44
CA PHE A 13 10.16 15.71 1.17
C PHE A 13 9.40 17.05 1.08
N THR A 14 8.20 17.11 1.67
CA THR A 14 7.35 18.31 1.72
C THR A 14 7.61 19.12 3.00
N GLU A 15 7.30 20.41 2.97
CA GLU A 15 7.38 21.27 4.16
C GLU A 15 6.22 21.00 5.11
N LYS A 16 5.03 20.79 4.53
CA LYS A 16 3.83 20.40 5.27
C LYS A 16 3.71 18.89 5.33
N THR A 17 3.25 18.41 6.47
CA THR A 17 2.86 17.00 6.67
C THR A 17 1.50 16.93 7.36
N HIS A 18 0.78 15.83 7.15
CA HIS A 18 -0.56 15.61 7.68
C HIS A 18 -0.62 14.35 8.53
N ALA A 19 -1.32 14.43 9.65
CA ALA A 19 -1.55 13.28 10.53
C ALA A 19 -2.81 12.48 10.15
N THR A 20 -3.73 13.10 9.44
CA THR A 20 -5.00 12.54 8.99
C THR A 20 -5.34 13.05 7.60
N SER A 21 -6.44 12.58 7.02
CA SER A 21 -6.94 13.05 5.74
C SER A 21 -7.12 14.58 5.68
N TYR A 22 -7.00 15.15 4.49
CA TYR A 22 -7.18 16.58 4.23
C TYR A 22 -7.86 16.80 2.85
N PRO A 23 -8.41 17.99 2.59
CA PRO A 23 -9.29 18.21 1.43
C PRO A 23 -8.71 17.81 0.07
N PHE A 24 -7.41 18.01 -0.16
CA PHE A 24 -6.77 17.74 -1.45
C PHE A 24 -6.79 16.25 -1.84
N ILE A 25 -6.63 15.34 -0.87
CA ILE A 25 -6.67 13.89 -1.09
C ILE A 25 -8.02 13.26 -0.79
N SER A 26 -9.02 14.05 -0.39
CA SER A 26 -10.33 13.52 0.03
C SER A 26 -10.92 12.59 -1.04
N PRO A 27 -11.34 11.38 -0.67
CA PRO A 27 -11.98 10.46 -1.60
C PRO A 27 -13.30 10.99 -2.17
N LEU A 28 -13.95 11.91 -1.46
CA LEU A 28 -15.17 12.56 -1.97
C LEU A 28 -14.91 13.46 -3.19
N ALA A 29 -13.69 13.94 -3.35
CA ALA A 29 -13.24 14.73 -4.50
C ALA A 29 -12.68 13.87 -5.64
N GLN A 30 -12.61 12.54 -5.46
CA GLN A 30 -12.13 11.61 -6.48
C GLN A 30 -13.32 10.91 -7.17
N ASP A 31 -13.10 10.47 -8.40
CA ASP A 31 -14.06 9.63 -9.11
C ASP A 31 -13.38 8.34 -9.59
N LEU A 32 -13.76 7.24 -8.98
CA LEU A 32 -13.32 5.89 -9.31
C LEU A 32 -14.48 5.03 -9.83
N SER A 33 -15.53 5.66 -10.33
CA SER A 33 -16.68 4.97 -10.92
C SER A 33 -16.25 4.02 -12.04
N GLY A 34 -16.80 2.82 -12.04
CA GLY A 34 -16.45 1.76 -12.98
C GLY A 34 -15.13 1.03 -12.66
N ARG A 35 -14.36 1.45 -11.66
CA ARG A 35 -13.07 0.82 -11.30
C ARG A 35 -13.26 -0.35 -10.36
N ARG A 36 -12.39 -1.35 -10.52
CA ARG A 36 -12.33 -2.59 -9.76
C ARG A 36 -11.00 -2.65 -9.01
N VAL A 37 -11.07 -2.84 -7.72
CA VAL A 37 -9.91 -2.71 -6.82
C VAL A 37 -9.75 -3.97 -5.97
N LEU A 38 -8.52 -4.43 -5.77
CA LEU A 38 -8.18 -5.49 -4.82
C LEU A 38 -7.23 -4.95 -3.75
N ILE A 39 -7.55 -5.20 -2.48
CA ILE A 39 -6.73 -4.79 -1.33
C ILE A 39 -6.41 -6.02 -0.47
N THR A 40 -5.13 -6.20 -0.13
CA THR A 40 -4.67 -7.25 0.77
C THR A 40 -4.50 -6.75 2.20
N GLY A 41 -4.77 -7.60 3.21
CA GLY A 41 -4.57 -7.23 4.62
C GLY A 41 -5.62 -6.25 5.15
N ALA A 42 -6.90 -6.52 4.95
CA ALA A 42 -8.00 -5.59 5.23
C ALA A 42 -8.95 -6.04 6.36
N ALA A 43 -8.53 -6.99 7.24
CA ALA A 43 -9.42 -7.51 8.29
C ALA A 43 -9.52 -6.67 9.57
N TRP A 44 -8.78 -5.57 9.67
CA TRP A 44 -8.75 -4.75 10.87
C TRP A 44 -9.27 -3.34 10.60
N GLU A 45 -10.27 -2.90 11.38
CA GLU A 45 -10.87 -1.55 11.28
C GLU A 45 -9.84 -0.43 11.47
N ASP A 46 -8.87 -0.64 12.36
CA ASP A 46 -7.75 0.27 12.61
C ASP A 46 -6.61 0.14 11.59
N GLY A 47 -6.77 -0.75 10.59
CA GLY A 47 -5.76 -1.09 9.61
C GLY A 47 -5.76 -0.20 8.37
N VAL A 48 -4.57 -0.04 7.79
CA VAL A 48 -4.39 0.69 6.52
C VAL A 48 -5.19 0.04 5.39
N GLY A 49 -5.26 -1.31 5.33
CA GLY A 49 -5.99 -2.02 4.29
C GLY A 49 -7.49 -1.71 4.30
N TYR A 50 -8.11 -1.71 5.47
CA TYR A 50 -9.52 -1.39 5.62
C TYR A 50 -9.80 0.10 5.34
N ALA A 51 -8.97 1.01 5.86
CA ALA A 51 -9.05 2.44 5.55
C ALA A 51 -8.93 2.70 4.04
N THR A 52 -8.04 1.95 3.36
CA THR A 52 -7.90 2.01 1.90
C THR A 52 -9.18 1.54 1.19
N ALA A 53 -9.74 0.39 1.59
CA ALA A 53 -10.99 -0.10 1.01
C ALA A 53 -12.14 0.89 1.19
N THR A 54 -12.25 1.48 2.38
CA THR A 54 -13.23 2.54 2.70
C THR A 54 -13.04 3.78 1.82
N ALA A 55 -11.80 4.22 1.60
CA ALA A 55 -11.49 5.36 0.72
C ALA A 55 -11.90 5.08 -0.73
N PHE A 56 -11.65 3.88 -1.26
CA PHE A 56 -12.09 3.47 -2.59
C PHE A 56 -13.62 3.40 -2.69
N ALA A 57 -14.31 2.89 -1.68
CA ALA A 57 -15.78 2.87 -1.62
C ALA A 57 -16.34 4.30 -1.69
N ARG A 58 -15.82 5.21 -0.86
CA ARG A 58 -16.21 6.64 -0.84
C ARG A 58 -15.87 7.38 -2.12
N ALA A 59 -14.83 6.97 -2.84
CA ALA A 59 -14.48 7.50 -4.15
C ALA A 59 -15.34 6.91 -5.30
N GLY A 60 -16.24 5.96 -5.02
CA GLY A 60 -17.19 5.40 -5.97
C GLY A 60 -16.66 4.20 -6.77
N ALA A 61 -15.65 3.47 -6.27
CA ALA A 61 -15.22 2.22 -6.90
C ALA A 61 -16.41 1.26 -7.04
N SER A 62 -16.59 0.69 -8.22
CA SER A 62 -17.76 -0.14 -8.52
C SER A 62 -17.65 -1.55 -7.94
N ALA A 63 -16.42 -2.05 -7.76
CA ALA A 63 -16.17 -3.33 -7.13
C ALA A 63 -14.87 -3.30 -6.31
N ILE A 64 -14.94 -3.86 -5.11
CA ILE A 64 -13.81 -3.93 -4.17
C ILE A 64 -13.64 -5.37 -3.71
N ALA A 65 -12.50 -5.96 -3.97
CA ALA A 65 -12.09 -7.24 -3.38
C ALA A 65 -11.19 -6.94 -2.16
N VAL A 66 -11.49 -7.58 -1.05
CA VAL A 66 -10.71 -7.48 0.20
C VAL A 66 -10.34 -8.87 0.70
N MET A 67 -9.11 -9.03 1.15
CA MET A 67 -8.63 -10.31 1.64
C MET A 67 -7.69 -10.17 2.83
N ASP A 68 -7.66 -11.19 3.66
CA ASP A 68 -6.78 -11.29 4.81
C ASP A 68 -6.54 -12.76 5.18
N LEU A 69 -5.45 -13.05 5.89
CA LEU A 69 -5.17 -14.37 6.45
C LEU A 69 -6.30 -14.88 7.39
N ARG A 70 -6.99 -13.97 8.06
CA ARG A 70 -8.10 -14.26 8.99
C ARG A 70 -9.47 -14.34 8.33
N GLY A 71 -9.57 -13.93 7.08
CA GLY A 71 -10.84 -13.62 6.42
C GLY A 71 -11.35 -12.22 6.78
N ILE A 72 -12.44 -11.84 6.17
CA ILE A 72 -13.10 -10.53 6.38
C ILE A 72 -14.48 -10.82 6.96
N SER A 73 -14.86 -10.11 8.03
CA SER A 73 -16.17 -10.27 8.65
C SER A 73 -17.29 -9.67 7.78
N ASP A 74 -18.51 -10.22 7.91
CA ASP A 74 -19.69 -9.69 7.23
C ASP A 74 -19.99 -8.24 7.65
N ASP A 75 -19.63 -7.88 8.89
CA ASP A 75 -19.77 -6.51 9.37
C ASP A 75 -18.87 -5.54 8.62
N LEU A 76 -17.58 -5.88 8.44
CA LEU A 76 -16.66 -5.07 7.62
C LEU A 76 -17.13 -4.94 6.16
N VAL A 77 -17.68 -6.01 5.59
CA VAL A 77 -18.26 -5.98 4.24
C VAL A 77 -19.44 -5.02 4.19
N SER A 78 -20.32 -5.07 5.19
CA SER A 78 -21.49 -4.19 5.30
C SER A 78 -21.09 -2.73 5.47
N GLN A 79 -20.08 -2.45 6.29
CA GLN A 79 -19.56 -1.10 6.50
C GLN A 79 -18.95 -0.52 5.21
N LEU A 80 -18.24 -1.32 4.39
CA LEU A 80 -17.70 -0.85 3.10
C LEU A 80 -18.82 -0.43 2.13
N LYS A 81 -19.91 -1.21 2.07
CA LYS A 81 -21.07 -0.86 1.25
C LYS A 81 -21.76 0.40 1.77
N ALA A 82 -21.94 0.51 3.08
CA ALA A 82 -22.50 1.70 3.72
C ALA A 82 -21.65 2.95 3.44
N ALA A 83 -20.32 2.85 3.48
CA ALA A 83 -19.41 3.96 3.23
C ALA A 83 -19.56 4.54 1.79
N ALA A 84 -19.85 3.72 0.79
CA ALA A 84 -20.17 4.19 -0.56
C ALA A 84 -21.49 4.99 -0.57
N ILE A 85 -22.54 4.43 0.04
CA ILE A 85 -23.88 5.07 0.09
C ILE A 85 -23.83 6.40 0.85
N GLU A 86 -23.17 6.44 2.00
CA GLU A 86 -22.99 7.65 2.81
C GLU A 86 -22.21 8.75 2.07
N ALA A 87 -21.32 8.36 1.17
CA ALA A 87 -20.60 9.27 0.29
C ALA A 87 -21.43 9.72 -0.93
N GLY A 88 -22.70 9.32 -1.03
CA GLY A 88 -23.56 9.64 -2.17
C GLY A 88 -23.21 8.85 -3.44
N ARG A 89 -22.50 7.72 -3.31
CA ARG A 89 -22.10 6.84 -4.42
C ARG A 89 -23.04 5.63 -4.50
N PRO A 90 -23.14 4.99 -5.67
CA PRO A 90 -23.82 3.68 -5.75
C PRO A 90 -23.17 2.66 -4.81
N GLU A 91 -23.95 1.71 -4.33
CA GLU A 91 -23.43 0.58 -3.56
C GLU A 91 -22.38 -0.18 -4.40
N CYS A 92 -21.19 -0.40 -3.82
CA CYS A 92 -20.14 -1.15 -4.47
C CYS A 92 -20.32 -2.67 -4.29
N GLN A 93 -19.98 -3.44 -5.31
CA GLN A 93 -19.82 -4.88 -5.15
C GLN A 93 -18.63 -5.16 -4.23
N VAL A 94 -18.82 -5.99 -3.19
CA VAL A 94 -17.71 -6.41 -2.32
C VAL A 94 -17.50 -7.91 -2.45
N VAL A 95 -16.25 -8.31 -2.74
CA VAL A 95 -15.78 -9.71 -2.74
C VAL A 95 -14.79 -9.85 -1.60
N SER A 96 -15.00 -10.82 -0.72
CA SER A 96 -14.12 -11.05 0.42
C SER A 96 -13.54 -12.46 0.43
N GLY A 97 -12.35 -12.64 1.02
CA GLY A 97 -11.73 -13.95 1.12
C GLY A 97 -10.75 -14.10 2.27
N ARG A 98 -10.61 -15.35 2.73
CA ARG A 98 -9.53 -15.77 3.62
C ARG A 98 -8.37 -16.28 2.76
N VAL A 99 -7.24 -15.56 2.77
CA VAL A 99 -6.11 -15.85 1.87
C VAL A 99 -4.79 -15.67 2.62
N ASP A 100 -3.96 -16.70 2.56
CA ASP A 100 -2.55 -16.59 2.93
C ASP A 100 -1.73 -16.24 1.68
N ILE A 101 -1.24 -15.00 1.60
CA ILE A 101 -0.46 -14.55 0.43
C ILE A 101 0.89 -15.26 0.29
N SER A 102 1.43 -15.85 1.36
CA SER A 102 2.65 -16.64 1.30
C SER A 102 2.45 -18.00 0.60
N GLN A 103 1.20 -18.45 0.40
CA GLN A 103 0.84 -19.72 -0.22
C GLN A 103 0.25 -19.50 -1.62
N TRP A 104 0.96 -19.96 -2.65
CA TRP A 104 0.55 -19.78 -4.03
C TRP A 104 -0.87 -20.29 -4.31
N GLU A 105 -1.20 -21.49 -3.84
CA GLU A 105 -2.51 -22.14 -4.06
C GLU A 105 -3.65 -21.31 -3.48
N SER A 106 -3.42 -20.67 -2.30
CA SER A 106 -4.39 -19.77 -1.67
C SER A 106 -4.63 -18.52 -2.52
N VAL A 107 -3.55 -17.92 -3.05
CA VAL A 107 -3.64 -16.75 -3.93
C VAL A 107 -4.29 -17.11 -5.26
N ALA A 108 -3.90 -18.22 -5.86
CA ALA A 108 -4.43 -18.68 -7.16
C ALA A 108 -5.95 -18.96 -7.07
N ALA A 109 -6.41 -19.62 -6.02
CA ALA A 109 -7.83 -19.87 -5.80
C ALA A 109 -8.63 -18.57 -5.66
N PHE A 110 -8.13 -17.60 -4.90
CA PHE A 110 -8.81 -16.32 -4.74
C PHE A 110 -8.76 -15.47 -6.01
N LYS A 111 -7.69 -15.57 -6.79
CA LYS A 111 -7.59 -14.93 -8.12
C LYS A 111 -8.73 -15.37 -9.05
N GLU A 112 -9.10 -16.65 -9.06
CA GLU A 112 -10.23 -17.12 -9.88
C GLU A 112 -11.55 -16.52 -9.38
N THR A 113 -11.78 -16.50 -8.05
CA THR A 113 -12.97 -15.87 -7.45
C THR A 113 -13.11 -14.39 -7.85
N VAL A 114 -12.02 -13.63 -7.75
CA VAL A 114 -12.00 -12.20 -8.14
C VAL A 114 -12.19 -12.03 -9.63
N SER A 115 -11.54 -12.88 -10.44
CA SER A 115 -11.62 -12.83 -11.89
C SER A 115 -13.07 -13.02 -12.39
N GLU A 116 -13.76 -14.04 -11.89
CA GLU A 116 -15.17 -14.27 -12.20
C GLU A 116 -16.06 -13.12 -11.74
N ALA A 117 -15.95 -12.72 -10.49
CA ALA A 117 -16.79 -11.66 -9.91
C ALA A 117 -16.58 -10.29 -10.60
N PHE A 118 -15.37 -10.02 -11.07
CA PHE A 118 -15.02 -8.75 -11.71
C PHE A 118 -15.07 -8.80 -13.26
N GLY A 119 -15.53 -9.89 -13.84
CA GLY A 119 -15.58 -10.06 -15.29
C GLY A 119 -14.21 -9.95 -15.94
N HIS A 120 -13.22 -10.61 -15.35
CA HIS A 120 -11.81 -10.66 -15.79
C HIS A 120 -11.12 -9.29 -15.88
N ARG A 121 -11.53 -8.32 -15.05
CA ARG A 121 -10.97 -6.96 -15.04
C ARG A 121 -10.51 -6.58 -13.64
N LEU A 122 -9.32 -5.93 -13.55
CA LEU A 122 -8.79 -5.34 -12.34
C LEU A 122 -8.08 -4.03 -12.69
N ASP A 123 -8.51 -2.93 -12.11
CA ASP A 123 -7.92 -1.61 -12.34
C ASP A 123 -6.77 -1.30 -11.38
N VAL A 124 -6.92 -1.71 -10.10
CA VAL A 124 -5.97 -1.38 -9.03
C VAL A 124 -5.73 -2.59 -8.14
N LEU A 125 -4.46 -2.91 -7.89
CA LEU A 125 -4.02 -3.84 -6.86
C LEU A 125 -3.27 -3.08 -5.76
N VAL A 126 -3.73 -3.21 -4.50
CA VAL A 126 -3.04 -2.66 -3.32
C VAL A 126 -2.46 -3.80 -2.50
N ASN A 127 -1.16 -3.99 -2.57
CA ASN A 127 -0.39 -4.93 -1.77
C ASN A 127 -0.07 -4.29 -0.41
N ASN A 128 -1.00 -4.45 0.55
CA ASN A 128 -0.88 -3.89 1.88
C ASN A 128 -0.57 -4.95 2.95
N ALA A 129 -1.00 -6.20 2.79
CA ALA A 129 -0.74 -7.27 3.76
C ALA A 129 0.76 -7.35 4.11
N ALA A 130 1.06 -7.44 5.40
CA ALA A 130 2.42 -7.51 5.91
C ALA A 130 2.48 -8.23 7.25
N HIS A 131 3.66 -8.73 7.57
CA HIS A 131 4.04 -9.28 8.87
C HIS A 131 5.22 -8.48 9.42
N GLN A 132 5.23 -8.27 10.73
CA GLN A 132 6.34 -7.66 11.47
C GLN A 132 6.68 -8.57 12.64
N GLU A 133 7.92 -9.04 12.66
CA GLU A 133 8.45 -9.82 13.78
C GLU A 133 8.58 -8.96 15.05
N PRO A 134 8.54 -9.57 16.25
CA PRO A 134 8.95 -8.90 17.48
C PRO A 134 10.39 -8.37 17.39
N TYR A 135 10.67 -7.26 18.02
CA TYR A 135 12.02 -6.69 18.04
C TYR A 135 12.99 -7.60 18.77
N SER A 136 14.01 -8.08 18.04
CA SER A 136 15.07 -8.94 18.55
C SER A 136 16.41 -8.64 17.88
N SER A 137 17.54 -8.90 18.54
CA SER A 137 18.83 -8.91 17.84
C SER A 137 18.90 -10.12 16.91
N ILE A 138 19.76 -10.10 15.89
CA ILE A 138 19.92 -11.24 14.98
C ILE A 138 20.37 -12.50 15.73
N LEU A 139 21.15 -12.35 16.79
CA LEU A 139 21.64 -13.48 17.58
C LEU A 139 20.55 -14.13 18.42
N ASP A 140 19.55 -13.37 18.83
CA ASP A 140 18.46 -13.81 19.71
C ASP A 140 17.16 -14.09 18.94
N ALA A 141 17.13 -13.78 17.64
CA ALA A 141 15.96 -13.95 16.81
C ALA A 141 15.67 -15.44 16.58
N ASP A 142 14.40 -15.82 16.73
CA ASP A 142 13.91 -17.11 16.28
C ASP A 142 13.92 -17.13 14.73
N PRO A 143 14.62 -18.11 14.09
CA PRO A 143 14.71 -18.18 12.64
C PRO A 143 13.37 -18.27 11.93
N ASP A 144 12.41 -19.04 12.44
CA ASP A 144 11.10 -19.23 11.81
C ASP A 144 10.29 -17.94 11.85
N VAL A 145 10.33 -17.24 12.98
CA VAL A 145 9.68 -15.92 13.13
C VAL A 145 10.35 -14.87 12.22
N TYR A 146 11.68 -14.90 12.12
CA TYR A 146 12.44 -14.00 11.24
C TYR A 146 12.07 -14.20 9.77
N TRP A 147 12.10 -15.44 9.30
CA TRP A 147 11.82 -15.76 7.89
C TRP A 147 10.34 -15.63 7.54
N LYS A 148 9.43 -15.78 8.51
CA LYS A 148 8.00 -15.54 8.28
C LYS A 148 7.73 -14.13 7.77
N THR A 149 8.49 -13.14 8.21
CA THR A 149 8.40 -11.75 7.71
C THR A 149 8.77 -11.69 6.22
N TRP A 150 9.79 -12.41 5.77
CA TRP A 150 10.16 -12.46 4.36
C TRP A 150 9.17 -13.25 3.50
N GLU A 151 8.67 -14.35 4.04
CA GLU A 151 7.62 -15.13 3.37
C GLU A 151 6.38 -14.28 3.09
N VAL A 152 5.92 -13.49 4.04
CA VAL A 152 4.76 -12.64 3.83
C VAL A 152 5.11 -11.41 3.00
N ASN A 153 6.14 -10.64 3.39
CA ASN A 153 6.37 -9.31 2.82
C ASN A 153 7.02 -9.34 1.44
N VAL A 154 7.76 -10.39 1.10
CA VAL A 154 8.50 -10.52 -0.17
C VAL A 154 7.92 -11.64 -1.03
N HIS A 155 7.86 -12.88 -0.53
CA HIS A 155 7.32 -13.99 -1.29
C HIS A 155 5.81 -13.81 -1.53
N GLY A 156 5.06 -13.37 -0.53
CA GLY A 156 3.64 -13.03 -0.68
C GLY A 156 3.40 -11.90 -1.69
N LEU A 157 4.23 -10.86 -1.70
CA LEU A 157 4.19 -9.80 -2.71
C LEU A 157 4.44 -10.36 -4.12
N PHE A 158 5.41 -11.27 -4.27
CA PHE A 158 5.67 -11.96 -5.52
C PHE A 158 4.44 -12.77 -5.99
N ASN A 159 3.84 -13.57 -5.11
CA ASN A 159 2.65 -14.36 -5.44
C ASN A 159 1.49 -13.49 -5.91
N MET A 160 1.18 -12.40 -5.19
CA MET A 160 0.14 -11.45 -5.57
C MET A 160 0.43 -10.78 -6.91
N THR A 161 1.67 -10.32 -7.10
CA THR A 161 2.10 -9.73 -8.37
C THR A 161 1.93 -10.72 -9.52
N ARG A 162 2.45 -11.92 -9.38
CA ARG A 162 2.37 -12.97 -10.41
C ARG A 162 0.93 -13.34 -10.78
N ALA A 163 0.04 -13.40 -9.78
CA ALA A 163 -1.36 -13.77 -10.00
C ALA A 163 -2.16 -12.67 -10.71
N PHE A 164 -1.97 -11.40 -10.34
CA PHE A 164 -2.86 -10.31 -10.75
C PHE A 164 -2.27 -9.34 -11.78
N LEU A 165 -0.95 -9.32 -11.99
CA LEU A 165 -0.32 -8.47 -13.00
C LEU A 165 -0.88 -8.67 -14.41
N PRO A 166 -1.10 -9.92 -14.90
CA PRO A 166 -1.70 -10.11 -16.23
C PRO A 166 -3.08 -9.45 -16.35
N MET A 167 -3.90 -9.53 -15.28
CA MET A 167 -5.24 -8.91 -15.28
C MET A 167 -5.17 -7.38 -15.29
N LEU A 168 -4.22 -6.77 -14.57
CA LEU A 168 -3.98 -5.32 -14.58
C LEU A 168 -3.58 -4.83 -15.98
N ILE A 169 -2.63 -5.52 -16.63
CA ILE A 169 -2.15 -5.21 -17.98
C ILE A 169 -3.27 -5.37 -19.00
N ASP A 170 -3.98 -6.49 -18.96
CA ASP A 170 -5.11 -6.75 -19.85
C ASP A 170 -6.24 -5.73 -19.70
N THR A 171 -6.57 -5.35 -18.46
CA THR A 171 -7.58 -4.33 -18.18
C THR A 171 -7.15 -2.98 -18.73
N ARG A 172 -5.88 -2.63 -18.60
CA ARG A 172 -5.32 -1.39 -19.20
C ARG A 172 -5.39 -1.40 -20.71
N ALA A 173 -4.98 -2.49 -21.34
CA ALA A 173 -4.89 -2.59 -22.79
C ALA A 173 -6.27 -2.66 -23.48
N LYS A 174 -7.23 -3.38 -22.88
CA LYS A 174 -8.50 -3.72 -23.55
C LYS A 174 -9.70 -2.88 -23.09
N HIS A 175 -9.63 -2.21 -21.94
CA HIS A 175 -10.81 -1.61 -21.29
C HIS A 175 -10.57 -0.15 -20.82
N ASP A 176 -9.53 0.51 -21.29
CA ASP A 176 -9.12 1.83 -20.78
C ASP A 176 -9.01 1.84 -19.24
N GLY A 177 -8.55 0.72 -18.69
CA GLY A 177 -8.36 0.54 -17.26
C GLY A 177 -7.15 1.31 -16.73
N LEU A 178 -6.97 1.27 -15.41
CA LEU A 178 -5.88 2.04 -14.80
C LEU A 178 -4.54 1.32 -14.85
N GLY A 179 -4.50 -0.02 -14.72
CA GLY A 179 -3.26 -0.80 -14.70
C GLY A 179 -2.34 -0.36 -13.54
N ILE A 180 -2.89 -0.10 -12.35
CA ILE A 180 -2.16 0.46 -11.22
C ILE A 180 -1.88 -0.63 -10.18
N MET A 181 -0.63 -0.66 -9.68
CA MET A 181 -0.22 -1.45 -8.52
C MET A 181 0.36 -0.52 -7.45
N ILE A 182 -0.13 -0.63 -6.21
CA ILE A 182 0.36 0.15 -5.07
C ILE A 182 0.91 -0.82 -4.03
N ASN A 183 2.22 -0.74 -3.79
CA ASN A 183 2.92 -1.58 -2.83
C ASN A 183 3.16 -0.80 -1.54
N VAL A 184 2.57 -1.25 -0.44
CA VAL A 184 2.72 -0.59 0.85
C VAL A 184 4.03 -1.03 1.50
N ALA A 185 4.98 -0.12 1.53
CA ALA A 185 6.26 -0.26 2.22
C ALA A 185 6.20 0.32 3.65
N SER A 186 7.20 1.08 4.03
CA SER A 186 7.31 1.72 5.35
C SER A 186 8.44 2.75 5.33
N SER A 187 8.38 3.76 6.19
CA SER A 187 9.55 4.59 6.51
C SER A 187 10.69 3.78 7.16
N GLY A 188 10.34 2.61 7.72
CA GLY A 188 11.30 1.61 8.19
C GLY A 188 12.29 1.15 7.10
N ALA A 189 11.87 1.13 5.84
CA ALA A 189 12.74 0.79 4.71
C ALA A 189 13.94 1.73 4.55
N LEU A 190 13.79 2.99 4.96
CA LEU A 190 14.81 4.04 4.82
C LEU A 190 15.59 4.30 6.12
N SER A 191 15.37 3.49 7.16
CA SER A 191 15.99 3.70 8.46
C SER A 191 16.58 2.41 9.02
N VAL A 192 17.69 2.56 9.75
CA VAL A 192 18.35 1.43 10.44
C VAL A 192 18.17 1.59 11.95
N ARG A 193 17.65 0.57 12.60
CA ARG A 193 17.48 0.51 14.06
C ARG A 193 17.76 -0.92 14.54
N LYS A 194 18.19 -1.03 15.80
CA LYS A 194 18.36 -2.35 16.44
C LYS A 194 17.00 -3.06 16.54
N GLY A 195 16.98 -4.37 16.34
CA GLY A 195 15.87 -5.26 16.63
C GLY A 195 14.79 -5.40 15.57
N GLY A 196 14.85 -4.69 14.47
CA GLY A 196 13.83 -4.78 13.41
C GLY A 196 14.44 -5.08 12.04
N ALA A 197 15.43 -5.96 11.99
CA ALA A 197 16.21 -6.21 10.78
C ALA A 197 15.38 -6.88 9.68
N SER A 198 14.59 -7.89 10.00
CA SER A 198 13.79 -8.63 9.02
C SER A 198 12.75 -7.72 8.36
N TYR A 199 11.89 -7.08 9.16
CA TYR A 199 10.85 -6.19 8.65
C TYR A 199 11.43 -5.05 7.80
N ARG A 200 12.44 -4.35 8.31
CA ARG A 200 13.01 -3.18 7.62
C ARG A 200 13.64 -3.53 6.29
N THR A 201 14.41 -4.61 6.26
CA THR A 201 15.05 -5.08 5.02
C THR A 201 14.02 -5.63 4.04
N SER A 202 12.98 -6.34 4.49
CA SER A 202 11.88 -6.76 3.62
C SER A 202 11.15 -5.56 3.01
N LYS A 203 10.92 -4.48 3.78
CA LYS A 203 10.29 -3.26 3.26
C LYS A 203 11.22 -2.46 2.32
N LEU A 204 12.54 -2.53 2.49
CA LEU A 204 13.49 -2.01 1.50
C LEU A 204 13.42 -2.80 0.18
N ALA A 205 13.28 -4.12 0.26
CA ALA A 205 13.07 -4.97 -0.91
C ALA A 205 11.80 -4.56 -1.69
N VAL A 206 10.70 -4.20 -1.01
CA VAL A 206 9.46 -3.70 -1.64
C VAL A 206 9.71 -2.42 -2.45
N LEU A 207 10.56 -1.49 -1.98
CA LEU A 207 10.91 -0.29 -2.74
C LEU A 207 11.60 -0.67 -4.07
N ARG A 208 12.66 -1.46 -4.00
CA ARG A 208 13.41 -1.88 -5.20
C ARG A 208 12.55 -2.75 -6.13
N TRP A 209 11.72 -3.61 -5.58
CA TRP A 209 10.74 -4.39 -6.32
C TRP A 209 9.82 -3.51 -7.16
N THR A 210 9.31 -2.43 -6.57
CA THR A 210 8.40 -1.50 -7.28
C THR A 210 9.09 -0.78 -8.44
N GLU A 211 10.35 -0.39 -8.28
CA GLU A 211 11.15 0.19 -9.38
C GLU A 211 11.34 -0.82 -10.52
N ALA A 212 11.70 -2.07 -10.18
CA ALA A 212 11.91 -3.15 -11.15
C ALA A 212 10.62 -3.43 -11.95
N LEU A 213 9.47 -3.51 -11.29
CA LEU A 213 8.18 -3.72 -11.96
C LEU A 213 7.85 -2.62 -12.99
N ASN A 214 8.12 -1.35 -12.67
CA ASN A 214 7.90 -0.27 -13.64
C ASN A 214 8.87 -0.35 -14.81
N LEU A 215 10.11 -0.78 -14.58
CA LEU A 215 11.08 -0.96 -15.66
C LEU A 215 10.68 -2.13 -16.58
N GLU A 216 10.25 -3.25 -16.00
CA GLU A 216 9.90 -4.46 -16.74
C GLU A 216 8.57 -4.34 -17.48
N HIS A 217 7.54 -3.75 -16.86
CA HIS A 217 6.15 -3.77 -17.33
C HIS A 217 5.52 -2.39 -17.56
N GLY A 218 6.27 -1.31 -17.39
CA GLY A 218 5.77 0.03 -17.69
C GLY A 218 5.36 0.18 -19.15
N GLY A 219 6.12 -0.43 -20.07
CA GLY A 219 5.80 -0.49 -21.50
C GLY A 219 4.52 -1.28 -21.81
N ASP A 220 4.14 -2.22 -20.97
CA ASP A 220 2.89 -3.01 -21.06
C ASP A 220 1.70 -2.26 -20.44
N GLY A 221 1.92 -1.07 -19.89
CA GLY A 221 0.89 -0.22 -19.30
C GLY A 221 0.73 -0.35 -17.78
N LEU A 222 1.59 -1.09 -17.08
CA LEU A 222 1.64 -1.07 -15.62
C LEU A 222 2.14 0.28 -15.12
N LEU A 223 1.55 0.75 -14.01
CA LEU A 223 2.04 1.88 -13.24
C LEU A 223 2.09 1.47 -11.76
N ALA A 224 3.28 1.22 -11.25
CA ALA A 224 3.45 0.77 -9.87
C ALA A 224 4.00 1.90 -8.99
N PHE A 225 3.41 2.08 -7.80
CA PHE A 225 3.82 3.03 -6.77
C PHE A 225 4.30 2.29 -5.52
N CYS A 226 5.27 2.87 -4.81
CA CYS A 226 5.66 2.44 -3.49
C CYS A 226 5.24 3.47 -2.45
N VAL A 227 4.42 3.10 -1.46
CA VAL A 227 3.93 4.05 -0.47
C VAL A 227 4.36 3.71 0.95
N ASN A 228 4.72 4.73 1.71
CA ASN A 228 4.78 4.65 3.17
C ASN A 228 3.45 5.14 3.73
N PRO A 229 2.70 4.32 4.48
CA PRO A 229 1.39 4.70 4.98
C PRO A 229 1.44 5.76 6.09
N GLY A 230 2.60 5.95 6.70
CA GLY A 230 2.79 6.74 7.90
C GLY A 230 3.05 5.89 9.15
N ALA A 231 3.30 6.54 10.27
CA ALA A 231 3.46 5.91 11.58
C ALA A 231 2.08 5.81 12.26
N ILE A 232 1.40 4.68 12.05
CA ILE A 232 0.01 4.45 12.43
C ILE A 232 -0.06 3.37 13.50
N LYS A 233 -0.84 3.61 14.55
CA LYS A 233 -1.13 2.61 15.59
C LYS A 233 -2.17 1.62 15.04
N THR A 234 -1.70 0.46 14.59
CA THR A 234 -2.52 -0.62 14.02
C THR A 234 -2.21 -1.94 14.72
N HIS A 235 -2.95 -2.99 14.37
CA HIS A 235 -2.63 -4.35 14.82
C HIS A 235 -1.20 -4.79 14.42
N LEU A 236 -0.68 -4.35 13.27
CA LEU A 236 0.69 -4.66 12.84
C LEU A 236 1.74 -4.18 13.84
N THR A 237 1.48 -3.05 14.50
CA THR A 237 2.42 -2.45 15.47
C THR A 237 2.26 -2.99 16.90
N ILE A 238 1.51 -4.10 17.09
CA ILE A 238 1.25 -4.65 18.44
C ILE A 238 2.53 -5.10 19.16
N ASN A 239 3.54 -5.49 18.41
CA ASN A 239 4.85 -5.90 18.92
C ASN A 239 5.80 -4.72 19.20
N GLU A 240 5.43 -3.50 18.87
CA GLU A 240 6.17 -2.30 19.26
C GLU A 240 5.99 -2.02 20.77
N PRO A 241 6.98 -1.51 21.47
CA PRO A 241 6.81 -1.05 22.85
C PRO A 241 5.64 -0.06 22.97
N GLU A 242 4.87 -0.17 24.05
CA GLU A 242 3.66 0.64 24.23
C GLU A 242 3.96 2.15 24.14
N GLU A 243 5.06 2.59 24.70
CA GLU A 243 5.51 3.99 24.65
C GLU A 243 5.69 4.45 23.18
N VAL A 244 6.29 3.58 22.33
CA VAL A 244 6.46 3.86 20.89
C VAL A 244 5.11 3.91 20.19
N ARG A 245 4.23 2.94 20.47
CA ARG A 245 2.88 2.90 19.87
C ARG A 245 2.05 4.13 20.20
N ASN A 246 2.16 4.65 21.43
CA ASN A 246 1.42 5.84 21.86
C ASN A 246 1.94 7.14 21.24
N MET A 247 3.15 7.14 20.69
CA MET A 247 3.74 8.27 19.96
C MET A 247 3.47 8.25 18.45
N LEU A 248 2.75 7.24 17.92
CA LEU A 248 2.45 7.15 16.49
C LEU A 248 1.35 8.15 16.12
N PRO A 249 1.67 9.21 15.34
CA PRO A 249 0.79 10.38 15.22
C PRO A 249 -0.30 10.24 14.17
N HIS A 250 -0.15 9.30 13.23
CA HIS A 250 -0.98 9.26 12.03
C HIS A 250 -2.23 8.39 12.23
N LYS A 251 -3.30 8.77 11.52
CA LYS A 251 -4.55 8.00 11.42
C LYS A 251 -4.55 7.17 10.14
N PRO A 252 -5.23 5.99 10.11
CA PRO A 252 -5.28 5.14 8.92
C PRO A 252 -5.82 5.85 7.66
N GLU A 253 -6.70 6.82 7.83
CA GLU A 253 -7.33 7.56 6.73
C GLU A 253 -6.32 8.33 5.89
N ILE A 254 -5.19 8.82 6.47
CA ILE A 254 -4.16 9.49 5.67
C ILE A 254 -3.60 8.56 4.60
N ALA A 255 -3.40 7.28 4.94
CA ALA A 255 -2.91 6.29 4.00
C ALA A 255 -3.98 5.89 2.99
N GLY A 256 -5.20 5.56 3.47
CA GLY A 256 -6.30 5.14 2.60
C GLY A 256 -6.65 6.19 1.55
N ASP A 257 -6.80 7.44 1.97
CA ASP A 257 -7.21 8.54 1.09
C ASP A 257 -6.08 8.92 0.11
N THR A 258 -4.81 8.91 0.56
CA THR A 258 -3.67 9.12 -0.35
C THR A 258 -3.58 8.01 -1.41
N ILE A 259 -3.79 6.75 -1.03
CA ILE A 259 -3.77 5.61 -1.96
C ILE A 259 -4.90 5.74 -2.99
N ALA A 260 -6.11 6.07 -2.57
CA ALA A 260 -7.24 6.31 -3.46
C ALA A 260 -6.98 7.50 -4.40
N TRP A 261 -6.43 8.60 -3.89
CA TRP A 261 -6.02 9.76 -4.67
C TRP A 261 -4.93 9.43 -5.71
N LEU A 262 -3.93 8.62 -5.35
CA LEU A 262 -2.91 8.14 -6.29
C LEU A 262 -3.53 7.31 -7.42
N ALA A 263 -4.50 6.46 -7.08
CA ALA A 263 -5.18 5.60 -8.04
C ALA A 263 -6.18 6.36 -8.94
N ALA A 264 -6.77 7.46 -8.47
CA ALA A 264 -7.83 8.17 -9.21
C ALA A 264 -7.36 8.77 -10.54
N LYS A 265 -6.07 9.04 -10.68
CA LYS A 265 -5.48 9.62 -11.90
C LYS A 265 -4.10 9.01 -12.15
N ARG A 266 -3.89 8.47 -13.35
CA ARG A 266 -2.55 8.01 -13.73
C ARG A 266 -1.57 9.19 -13.77
N ARG A 267 -0.49 9.03 -13.02
CA ARG A 267 0.62 9.99 -12.93
C ARG A 267 1.91 9.26 -13.28
N GLU A 268 2.14 9.05 -14.58
CA GLU A 268 3.24 8.21 -15.12
C GLU A 268 4.61 8.59 -14.53
N TRP A 269 4.83 9.89 -14.32
CA TRP A 269 6.09 10.41 -13.78
C TRP A 269 6.36 10.00 -12.32
N MET A 270 5.34 9.54 -11.59
CA MET A 270 5.48 9.05 -10.22
C MET A 270 5.79 7.54 -10.17
N GLY A 271 5.75 6.83 -11.29
CA GLY A 271 5.99 5.39 -11.33
C GLY A 271 7.35 5.00 -10.78
N GLY A 272 7.42 3.90 -10.02
CA GLY A 272 8.63 3.41 -9.38
C GLY A 272 9.13 4.23 -8.19
N ARG A 273 8.45 5.32 -7.81
CA ARG A 273 8.90 6.23 -6.77
C ARG A 273 8.27 5.90 -5.42
N TYR A 274 9.02 6.24 -4.37
CA TYR A 274 8.55 6.20 -2.98
C TYR A 274 7.75 7.47 -2.66
N ILE A 275 6.55 7.29 -2.10
CA ILE A 275 5.64 8.36 -1.71
C ILE A 275 5.25 8.13 -0.25
N SER A 276 5.41 9.14 0.59
CA SER A 276 4.94 9.08 1.98
C SER A 276 3.56 9.69 2.10
N CYS A 277 2.57 8.91 2.53
CA CYS A 277 1.18 9.39 2.65
C CYS A 277 1.01 10.62 3.55
N PRO A 278 1.81 10.78 4.65
CA PRO A 278 1.82 12.01 5.43
C PRO A 278 2.29 13.28 4.71
N TRP A 279 2.96 13.19 3.56
CA TRP A 279 3.38 14.38 2.82
C TRP A 279 2.19 15.15 2.24
N ASP A 280 2.36 16.43 2.04
CA ASP A 280 1.39 17.25 1.33
C ASP A 280 1.45 16.97 -0.19
N MET A 281 0.40 16.36 -0.74
CA MET A 281 0.36 15.93 -2.14
C MET A 281 0.24 17.10 -3.12
N GLU A 282 -0.24 18.26 -2.68
CA GLU A 282 -0.23 19.48 -3.51
C GLU A 282 1.20 19.99 -3.68
N GLU A 283 2.00 20.00 -2.60
CA GLU A 283 3.42 20.31 -2.69
C GLU A 283 4.18 19.28 -3.55
N VAL A 284 3.88 17.98 -3.41
CA VAL A 284 4.50 16.94 -4.25
C VAL A 284 4.23 17.20 -5.73
N LEU A 285 2.99 17.54 -6.11
CA LEU A 285 2.65 17.87 -7.49
C LEU A 285 3.35 19.14 -7.97
N GLY A 286 3.44 20.17 -7.11
CA GLY A 286 4.13 21.41 -7.42
C GLY A 286 5.64 21.26 -7.65
N ARG A 287 6.23 20.16 -7.16
CA ARG A 287 7.66 19.84 -7.31
C ARG A 287 7.93 18.77 -8.39
N LYS A 288 6.99 18.59 -9.32
CA LYS A 288 7.10 17.55 -10.36
C LYS A 288 8.42 17.64 -11.15
N ASP A 289 8.76 18.82 -11.64
CA ASP A 289 9.94 18.99 -12.49
C ASP A 289 11.23 18.66 -11.70
N GLU A 290 11.33 19.12 -10.45
CA GLU A 290 12.42 18.77 -9.55
C GLU A 290 12.54 17.24 -9.31
N ILE A 291 11.39 16.56 -9.19
CA ILE A 291 11.37 15.10 -8.96
C ILE A 291 11.81 14.37 -10.22
N VAL A 292 11.34 14.78 -11.38
CA VAL A 292 11.61 14.12 -12.66
C VAL A 292 13.04 14.36 -13.11
N GLU A 293 13.48 15.61 -13.16
CA GLU A 293 14.82 16.00 -13.62
C GLU A 293 15.92 15.49 -12.67
N GLY A 294 15.65 15.53 -11.36
CA GLY A 294 16.58 15.03 -10.35
C GLY A 294 16.49 13.53 -10.08
N ASP A 295 15.63 12.79 -10.79
CA ASP A 295 15.28 11.38 -10.55
C ASP A 295 15.06 11.05 -9.06
N LYS A 296 14.40 11.97 -8.33
CA LYS A 296 14.21 11.89 -6.88
C LYS A 296 13.18 10.85 -6.47
N LEU A 297 13.12 10.55 -5.17
CA LEU A 297 12.21 9.60 -4.52
C LEU A 297 12.43 8.15 -4.96
N LYS A 298 13.66 7.81 -5.35
CA LYS A 298 14.16 6.46 -5.63
C LYS A 298 15.33 6.11 -4.73
N LEU A 299 15.68 4.83 -4.68
CA LEU A 299 16.84 4.36 -3.94
C LEU A 299 18.13 4.61 -4.75
N ASN A 300 18.95 5.54 -4.31
CA ASN A 300 20.26 5.83 -4.90
C ASN A 300 21.34 5.89 -3.83
N MET A 301 22.54 5.48 -4.19
CA MET A 301 23.75 5.72 -3.40
C MET A 301 24.36 7.05 -3.84
N HIS A 302 24.79 7.84 -2.87
CA HIS A 302 25.58 9.05 -3.13
C HIS A 302 27.05 8.73 -2.92
N PHE A 303 27.87 9.02 -3.91
CA PHE A 303 29.31 8.80 -3.90
C PHE A 303 30.04 10.14 -3.77
#